data_77bd4a8ef74396d32913a24c06f99a55
#
_entry.id   77bd4a8ef74396d32913a24c06f99a55
#
_cell.length_a   1.000
_cell.length_b   1.000
_cell.length_c   1.000
_cell.angle_alpha   90.00
_cell.angle_beta   90.00
_cell.angle_gamma   90.00
#
_symmetry.space_group_name_H-M   'P 1'
#
loop_
_entity.id
_entity.type
_entity.pdbx_description
1 polymer ?
#
loop_
_entity_poly.entity_id
_entity_poly.type
_entity_poly.pdbx_seq_one_letter_code
_entity_poly.pdbx_strand_id
1 'polypeptide(L)'
;PRDRATDLADVEVSGRGTTPDCDQVSLTVLRLGAPFTNIVQTLSYGVDGAPFTFAVPIAAELAGYDFTVQISSNGTDFVTGVATNVVAGDVLLMNGQSNAEARMFNGSANGNRSPWIRSYGTRSSVSAEVTTDTAWNLAEGDAVHGPGAVGQWGLRMGRNLGQSAVPYSS
;
A
#
# COMPACT_ATOMS: atom_id res chain seq x y z
N PRO A 1 3.86 -7.38 0.54
CA PRO A 1 4.26 -8.25 -0.58
C PRO A 1 3.26 -9.39 -0.76
N ARG A 2 3.14 -9.87 -1.98
CA ARG A 2 2.32 -11.04 -2.27
C ARG A 2 2.99 -12.35 -1.84
N ASP A 3 2.20 -13.34 -1.54
CA ASP A 3 2.62 -14.73 -1.57
C ASP A 3 2.67 -15.21 -3.03
N ARG A 4 3.80 -15.75 -3.47
CA ARG A 4 3.99 -16.19 -4.86
C ARG A 4 3.26 -17.49 -5.19
N ALA A 5 2.84 -18.26 -4.19
CA ALA A 5 2.07 -19.49 -4.43
C ALA A 5 0.59 -19.19 -4.71
N THR A 6 0.06 -18.11 -4.16
CA THR A 6 -1.36 -17.75 -4.24
C THR A 6 -1.63 -16.50 -5.06
N ASP A 7 -0.60 -15.70 -5.35
CA ASP A 7 -0.69 -14.35 -5.92
C ASP A 7 -1.51 -13.37 -5.08
N LEU A 8 -1.67 -13.65 -3.78
CA LEU A 8 -2.42 -12.83 -2.84
C LEU A 8 -1.47 -12.15 -1.84
N ALA A 9 -1.92 -11.04 -1.30
CA ALA A 9 -1.31 -10.39 -0.14
C ALA A 9 -2.39 -10.11 0.91
N ASP A 10 -2.18 -10.55 2.13
CA ASP A 10 -3.07 -10.21 3.23
C ASP A 10 -2.83 -8.77 3.67
N VAL A 11 -3.90 -7.98 3.64
CA VAL A 11 -3.92 -6.62 4.19
C VAL A 11 -4.58 -6.69 5.56
N GLU A 12 -3.77 -6.48 6.59
CA GLU A 12 -4.26 -6.38 7.96
C GLU A 12 -4.73 -4.95 8.26
N VAL A 13 -5.93 -4.85 8.78
CA VAL A 13 -6.51 -3.60 9.29
C VAL A 13 -6.90 -3.82 10.73
N SER A 14 -6.21 -3.18 11.65
CA SER A 14 -6.43 -3.34 13.07
C SER A 14 -6.64 -1.99 13.77
N GLY A 15 -7.33 -2.03 14.89
CA GLY A 15 -7.59 -0.85 15.68
C GLY A 15 -8.28 -1.18 17.00
N ARG A 16 -8.76 -0.13 17.64
CA ARG A 16 -9.42 -0.25 18.94
C ARG A 16 -10.56 0.77 19.07
N GLY A 17 -11.77 0.29 19.35
CA GLY A 17 -12.89 1.13 19.76
C GLY A 17 -12.68 1.63 21.20
N THR A 18 -12.78 2.94 21.40
CA THR A 18 -12.61 3.56 22.72
C THR A 18 -13.91 4.15 23.27
N THR A 19 -14.95 4.20 22.45
CA THR A 19 -16.27 4.75 22.80
C THR A 19 -17.24 3.60 23.05
N PRO A 20 -17.66 3.34 24.31
CA PRO A 20 -18.48 2.18 24.66
C PRO A 20 -19.87 2.12 24.00
N ASP A 21 -20.37 3.26 23.51
CA ASP A 21 -21.66 3.33 22.81
C ASP A 21 -21.61 2.76 21.37
N CYS A 22 -20.41 2.45 20.88
CA CYS A 22 -20.25 1.80 19.60
C CYS A 22 -20.30 0.28 19.77
N ASP A 23 -21.16 -0.39 19.03
CA ASP A 23 -21.42 -1.83 19.15
C ASP A 23 -20.79 -2.65 18.01
N GLN A 24 -20.51 -2.01 16.90
CA GLN A 24 -19.96 -2.67 15.72
C GLN A 24 -18.84 -1.87 15.06
N VAL A 25 -17.95 -2.59 14.39
CA VAL A 25 -17.00 -2.05 13.42
C VAL A 25 -17.15 -2.80 12.11
N SER A 26 -17.13 -2.07 11.00
CA SER A 26 -17.16 -2.65 9.66
C SER A 26 -15.96 -2.22 8.84
N LEU A 27 -15.53 -3.12 7.95
CA LEU A 27 -14.54 -2.84 6.93
C LEU A 27 -15.19 -3.04 5.57
N THR A 28 -15.31 -1.97 4.81
CA THR A 28 -15.73 -2.00 3.41
C THR A 28 -14.50 -1.87 2.52
N VAL A 29 -14.39 -2.76 1.54
CA VAL A 29 -13.31 -2.72 0.56
C VAL A 29 -13.91 -2.60 -0.83
N LEU A 30 -13.42 -1.64 -1.60
CA LEU A 30 -13.73 -1.48 -3.02
C LEU A 30 -12.52 -1.89 -3.86
N ARG A 31 -12.74 -2.52 -5.00
CA ARG A 31 -11.73 -2.80 -6.02
C ARG A 31 -12.07 -1.98 -7.26
N LEU A 32 -11.17 -1.09 -7.68
CA LEU A 32 -11.41 -0.15 -8.79
C LEU A 32 -12.75 0.61 -8.65
N GLY A 33 -13.12 0.99 -7.41
CA GLY A 33 -14.36 1.67 -7.08
C GLY A 33 -15.61 0.80 -7.02
N ALA A 34 -15.54 -0.50 -7.37
CA ALA A 34 -16.64 -1.45 -7.25
C ALA A 34 -16.58 -2.21 -5.93
N PRO A 35 -17.72 -2.60 -5.33
CA PRO A 35 -17.72 -3.41 -4.11
C PRO A 35 -16.94 -4.71 -4.27
N PHE A 36 -16.00 -4.96 -3.33
CA PHE A 36 -15.20 -6.18 -3.29
C PHE A 36 -15.57 -7.05 -2.10
N THR A 37 -15.54 -6.49 -0.88
CA THR A 37 -15.99 -7.18 0.33
C THR A 37 -16.46 -6.19 1.39
N ASN A 38 -17.31 -6.69 2.28
CA ASN A 38 -17.71 -5.99 3.51
C ASN A 38 -17.67 -7.01 4.65
N ILE A 39 -16.99 -6.65 5.73
CA ILE A 39 -16.82 -7.48 6.92
C ILE A 39 -17.29 -6.68 8.13
N VAL A 40 -18.12 -7.28 8.97
CA VAL A 40 -18.63 -6.64 10.19
C VAL A 40 -18.19 -7.46 11.39
N GLN A 41 -17.75 -6.78 12.44
CA GLN A 41 -17.37 -7.35 13.72
C GLN A 41 -18.08 -6.62 14.85
N THR A 42 -18.67 -7.36 15.78
CA THR A 42 -19.20 -6.80 17.05
C THR A 42 -18.04 -6.41 17.94
N LEU A 43 -18.12 -5.23 18.55
CA LEU A 43 -17.13 -4.73 19.48
C LEU A 43 -17.40 -5.27 20.88
N SER A 44 -16.36 -5.82 21.52
CA SER A 44 -16.42 -6.29 22.90
C SER A 44 -15.46 -5.48 23.74
N TYR A 45 -15.99 -4.64 24.63
CA TYR A 45 -15.21 -3.71 25.42
C TYR A 45 -14.61 -4.37 26.66
N GLY A 46 -13.30 -4.27 26.80
CA GLY A 46 -12.54 -4.55 28.01
C GLY A 46 -12.08 -3.27 28.69
N VAL A 47 -11.16 -3.38 29.64
CA VAL A 47 -10.60 -2.24 30.39
C VAL A 47 -9.93 -1.23 29.47
N ASP A 48 -9.28 -1.72 28.40
CA ASP A 48 -8.55 -0.89 27.44
C ASP A 48 -9.34 -0.57 26.15
N GLY A 49 -10.65 -0.81 26.13
CA GLY A 49 -11.50 -0.66 24.94
C GLY A 49 -11.74 -1.97 24.19
N ALA A 50 -12.26 -1.89 22.96
CA ALA A 50 -12.61 -3.03 22.12
C ALA A 50 -11.63 -3.17 20.95
N PRO A 51 -10.69 -4.12 20.97
CA PRO A 51 -9.79 -4.37 19.85
C PRO A 51 -10.54 -5.02 18.67
N PHE A 52 -10.11 -4.71 17.45
CA PHE A 52 -10.58 -5.37 16.24
C PHE A 52 -9.43 -5.60 15.27
N THR A 53 -9.55 -6.64 14.46
CA THR A 53 -8.60 -6.95 13.39
C THR A 53 -9.35 -7.61 12.23
N PHE A 54 -9.12 -7.09 11.04
CA PHE A 54 -9.55 -7.67 9.79
C PHE A 54 -8.33 -8.09 8.98
N ALA A 55 -8.39 -9.22 8.28
CA ALA A 55 -7.42 -9.64 7.30
C ALA A 55 -8.14 -9.83 5.96
N VAL A 56 -7.74 -9.08 4.95
CA VAL A 56 -8.35 -9.13 3.61
C VAL A 56 -7.30 -9.51 2.59
N PRO A 57 -7.42 -10.69 1.96
CA PRO A 57 -6.54 -11.05 0.87
C PRO A 57 -6.90 -10.24 -0.38
N ILE A 58 -5.92 -9.55 -0.95
CA ILE A 58 -6.04 -8.84 -2.22
C ILE A 58 -5.10 -9.42 -3.26
N ALA A 59 -5.52 -9.45 -4.52
CA ALA A 59 -4.73 -10.02 -5.58
C ALA A 59 -3.56 -9.09 -5.98
N ALA A 60 -2.43 -9.70 -6.38
CA ALA A 60 -1.34 -9.00 -7.03
C ALA A 60 -1.69 -8.76 -8.50
N GLU A 61 -2.33 -7.63 -8.76
CA GLU A 61 -2.83 -7.25 -10.08
C GLU A 61 -2.74 -5.74 -10.30
N LEU A 62 -3.02 -5.29 -11.51
CA LEU A 62 -3.08 -3.86 -11.85
C LEU A 62 -4.43 -3.26 -11.44
N ALA A 63 -4.79 -3.40 -10.17
CA ALA A 63 -5.98 -2.83 -9.55
C ALA A 63 -5.65 -2.19 -8.21
N GLY A 64 -6.32 -1.08 -7.90
CA GLY A 64 -6.28 -0.43 -6.59
C GLY A 64 -7.46 -0.88 -5.75
N TYR A 65 -7.21 -1.02 -4.46
CA TYR A 65 -8.21 -1.34 -3.45
C TYR A 65 -8.35 -0.17 -2.48
N ASP A 66 -9.58 0.21 -2.19
CA ASP A 66 -9.89 1.27 -1.23
C ASP A 66 -10.55 0.63 0.01
N PHE A 67 -9.98 0.89 1.17
CA PHE A 67 -10.40 0.36 2.46
C PHE A 67 -11.05 1.48 3.27
N THR A 68 -12.24 1.23 3.78
CA THR A 68 -12.95 2.16 4.67
C THR A 68 -13.35 1.43 5.94
N VAL A 69 -12.89 1.92 7.09
CA VAL A 69 -13.30 1.45 8.41
C VAL A 69 -14.38 2.37 8.93
N GLN A 70 -15.48 1.79 9.38
CA GLN A 70 -16.58 2.51 10.02
C GLN A 70 -16.85 1.89 11.38
N ILE A 71 -17.15 2.73 12.36
CA ILE A 71 -17.67 2.32 13.67
C ILE A 71 -19.13 2.70 13.72
N SER A 72 -19.97 1.83 14.24
CA SER A 72 -21.41 2.01 14.35
C SER A 72 -21.84 2.20 15.79
N SER A 73 -22.72 3.18 16.02
CA SER A 73 -23.42 3.41 17.29
C SER A 73 -24.91 3.54 17.01
N ASN A 74 -25.69 2.62 17.58
CA ASN A 74 -27.17 2.63 17.44
C ASN A 74 -27.64 2.73 15.97
N GLY A 75 -26.96 2.05 15.04
CA GLY A 75 -27.28 2.05 13.63
C GLY A 75 -26.83 3.30 12.86
N THR A 76 -26.01 4.16 13.47
CA THR A 76 -25.36 5.28 12.80
C THR A 76 -23.87 4.98 12.58
N ASP A 77 -23.42 4.97 11.33
CA ASP A 77 -22.05 4.69 10.97
C ASP A 77 -21.18 5.95 10.93
N PHE A 78 -19.98 5.85 11.48
CA PHE A 78 -18.97 6.89 11.45
C PHE A 78 -17.69 6.37 10.79
N VAL A 79 -17.20 7.03 9.74
CA VAL A 79 -15.92 6.71 9.13
C VAL A 79 -14.80 7.08 10.10
N THR A 80 -13.96 6.11 10.44
CA THR A 80 -12.84 6.28 11.36
C THR A 80 -11.48 6.16 10.70
N GLY A 81 -11.41 5.50 9.54
CA GLY A 81 -10.17 5.32 8.80
C GLY A 81 -10.43 5.04 7.32
N VAL A 82 -9.55 5.57 6.49
CA VAL A 82 -9.58 5.35 5.03
C VAL A 82 -8.16 5.12 4.54
N ALA A 83 -7.99 4.09 3.73
CA ALA A 83 -6.76 3.88 2.96
C ALA A 83 -7.14 3.65 1.50
N THR A 84 -6.64 4.49 0.60
CA THR A 84 -6.99 4.43 -0.82
C THR A 84 -5.84 3.93 -1.66
N ASN A 85 -6.18 3.31 -2.79
CA ASN A 85 -5.23 2.86 -3.79
C ASN A 85 -4.16 1.91 -3.20
N VAL A 86 -4.58 1.02 -2.32
CA VAL A 86 -3.75 -0.07 -1.79
C VAL A 86 -3.53 -1.09 -2.91
N VAL A 87 -2.30 -1.56 -3.06
CA VAL A 87 -1.91 -2.51 -4.10
C VAL A 87 -1.10 -3.66 -3.51
N ALA A 88 -1.19 -4.83 -4.11
CA ALA A 88 -0.35 -5.98 -3.81
C ALA A 88 0.63 -6.22 -4.96
N GLY A 89 1.81 -6.76 -4.65
CA GLY A 89 2.81 -7.07 -5.66
C GLY A 89 4.14 -7.55 -5.08
N ASP A 90 5.14 -7.64 -5.94
CA ASP A 90 6.51 -7.98 -5.54
C ASP A 90 7.22 -6.79 -4.92
N VAL A 91 8.06 -7.06 -3.93
CA VAL A 91 9.00 -6.09 -3.37
C VAL A 91 10.39 -6.38 -3.91
N LEU A 92 11.00 -5.36 -4.50
CA LEU A 92 12.35 -5.43 -5.06
C LEU A 92 13.26 -4.54 -4.21
N LEU A 93 14.32 -5.14 -3.66
CA LEU A 93 15.37 -4.39 -2.98
C LEU A 93 16.46 -4.00 -4.00
N MET A 94 16.64 -2.70 -4.19
CA MET A 94 17.73 -2.17 -5.01
C MET A 94 18.83 -1.65 -4.11
N ASN A 95 20.03 -2.23 -4.25
CA ASN A 95 21.22 -1.80 -3.52
C ASN A 95 22.35 -1.52 -4.51
N GLY A 96 23.07 -0.42 -4.29
CA GLY A 96 24.19 -0.04 -5.13
C GLY A 96 24.65 1.39 -4.89
N GLN A 97 25.59 1.83 -5.72
CA GLN A 97 26.11 3.19 -5.75
C GLN A 97 25.38 4.04 -6.81
N SER A 98 26.00 5.15 -7.23
CA SER A 98 25.49 6.06 -8.24
C SER A 98 25.01 5.40 -9.54
N ASN A 99 25.62 4.26 -9.92
CA ASN A 99 25.19 3.48 -11.09
C ASN A 99 23.80 2.83 -10.88
N ALA A 100 23.43 2.49 -9.66
CA ALA A 100 22.09 1.98 -9.34
C ALA A 100 21.03 3.11 -9.38
N GLU A 101 21.43 4.33 -9.16
CA GLU A 101 20.59 5.51 -9.36
C GLU A 101 20.28 5.77 -10.82
N ALA A 102 21.25 5.52 -11.69
CA ALA A 102 21.20 5.82 -13.12
C ALA A 102 20.64 7.23 -13.39
N ARG A 103 21.40 8.26 -12.97
CA ARG A 103 21.08 9.66 -13.29
C ARG A 103 20.87 9.82 -14.80
N MET A 104 19.94 10.66 -15.13
CA MET A 104 19.53 10.92 -16.50
C MET A 104 20.67 11.42 -17.39
N PHE A 105 20.89 10.71 -18.48
CA PHE A 105 21.74 11.21 -19.57
C PHE A 105 20.95 11.46 -20.86
N ASN A 106 19.87 10.72 -21.11
CA ASN A 106 19.13 10.75 -22.37
C ASN A 106 17.61 10.61 -22.12
N GLY A 107 16.98 11.62 -21.56
CA GLY A 107 15.54 11.67 -21.36
C GLY A 107 15.07 11.18 -19.99
N SER A 108 13.84 11.50 -19.65
CA SER A 108 13.21 11.21 -18.38
C SER A 108 12.70 9.77 -18.29
N ALA A 109 12.90 9.13 -17.14
CA ALA A 109 12.27 7.85 -16.84
C ALA A 109 10.79 8.00 -16.38
N ASN A 110 10.36 9.21 -16.07
CA ASN A 110 9.01 9.45 -15.58
C ASN A 110 7.88 9.09 -16.57
N GLY A 111 8.21 8.92 -17.84
CA GLY A 111 7.30 8.29 -18.82
C GLY A 111 6.93 6.84 -18.49
N ASN A 112 7.67 6.18 -17.56
CA ASN A 112 7.39 4.83 -17.08
C ASN A 112 6.61 4.84 -15.74
N ARG A 113 6.21 5.97 -15.23
CA ARG A 113 5.37 6.07 -14.02
C ARG A 113 4.09 5.28 -14.18
N SER A 114 3.65 4.71 -13.08
CA SER A 114 2.40 3.98 -13.02
C SER A 114 1.84 4.03 -11.60
N PRO A 115 0.50 4.08 -11.45
CA PRO A 115 -0.12 3.98 -10.13
C PRO A 115 0.18 2.66 -9.41
N TRP A 116 0.75 1.68 -10.11
CA TRP A 116 1.08 0.36 -9.57
C TRP A 116 2.53 0.23 -9.12
N ILE A 117 3.38 1.22 -9.39
CA ILE A 117 4.79 1.22 -8.98
C ILE A 117 4.95 2.13 -7.78
N ARG A 118 5.39 1.55 -6.67
CA ARG A 118 5.58 2.23 -5.39
C ARG A 118 7.04 2.19 -4.96
N SER A 119 7.44 3.17 -4.17
CA SER A 119 8.69 3.20 -3.43
C SER A 119 8.39 3.35 -1.95
N TYR A 120 9.12 2.62 -1.12
CA TYR A 120 8.96 2.71 0.34
C TYR A 120 9.89 3.76 0.91
N GLY A 121 9.33 4.65 1.71
CA GLY A 121 10.07 5.65 2.44
C GLY A 121 10.62 6.80 1.59
N THR A 122 11.47 7.57 2.23
CA THR A 122 12.19 8.70 1.62
C THR A 122 13.64 8.31 1.36
N ARG A 123 14.10 8.49 0.14
CA ARG A 123 15.50 8.39 -0.18
C ARG A 123 16.22 9.69 0.15
N SER A 124 17.23 9.62 1.02
CA SER A 124 18.05 10.76 1.42
C SER A 124 19.46 10.33 1.78
N SER A 125 20.42 11.23 1.67
CA SER A 125 21.75 11.11 2.27
C SER A 125 21.74 11.39 3.79
N VAL A 126 20.63 11.91 4.32
CA VAL A 126 20.45 12.22 5.73
C VAL A 126 19.71 11.07 6.42
N SER A 127 20.40 10.36 7.30
CA SER A 127 19.86 9.18 7.98
C SER A 127 18.55 9.46 8.75
N ALA A 128 18.44 10.63 9.37
CA ALA A 128 17.24 11.02 10.11
C ALA A 128 15.99 11.14 9.21
N GLU A 129 16.15 11.56 7.97
CA GLU A 129 15.04 11.64 7.00
C GLU A 129 14.60 10.27 6.53
N VAL A 130 15.55 9.35 6.31
CA VAL A 130 15.26 7.99 5.86
C VAL A 130 14.47 7.21 6.93
N THR A 131 14.76 7.43 8.20
CA THR A 131 14.14 6.69 9.31
C THR A 131 12.76 7.20 9.70
N THR A 132 12.38 8.40 9.27
CA THR A 132 11.09 9.02 9.65
C THR A 132 9.94 8.71 8.69
N ASP A 133 10.24 8.41 7.43
CA ASP A 133 9.22 8.07 6.43
C ASP A 133 9.09 6.56 6.27
N THR A 134 7.97 6.03 6.70
CA THR A 134 7.61 4.61 6.58
C THR A 134 6.41 4.39 5.65
N ALA A 135 6.12 5.37 4.80
CA ALA A 135 5.02 5.32 3.87
C ALA A 135 5.42 4.72 2.50
N TRP A 136 4.44 4.18 1.80
CA TRP A 136 4.56 3.82 0.39
C TRP A 136 4.15 5.01 -0.48
N ASN A 137 5.07 5.48 -1.29
CA ASN A 137 4.89 6.62 -2.18
C ASN A 137 4.80 6.17 -3.65
N LEU A 138 4.21 6.97 -4.51
CA LEU A 138 4.32 6.77 -5.97
C LEU A 138 5.78 6.88 -6.39
N ALA A 139 6.26 5.91 -7.18
CA ALA A 139 7.65 5.90 -7.60
C ALA A 139 7.97 7.07 -8.55
N GLU A 140 9.11 7.74 -8.29
CA GLU A 140 9.60 8.90 -9.02
C GLU A 140 11.01 8.61 -9.57
N GLY A 141 11.12 8.48 -10.89
CA GLY A 141 12.38 8.09 -11.54
C GLY A 141 13.36 9.24 -11.73
N ASP A 142 12.88 10.46 -11.83
CA ASP A 142 13.70 11.65 -12.06
C ASP A 142 14.19 12.30 -10.75
N ALA A 143 13.56 11.99 -9.64
CA ALA A 143 14.00 12.43 -8.33
C ALA A 143 15.14 11.53 -7.81
N VAL A 144 16.18 12.14 -7.29
CA VAL A 144 17.31 11.44 -6.67
C VAL A 144 17.08 11.27 -5.17
N HIS A 145 16.38 12.21 -4.56
CA HIS A 145 16.08 12.26 -3.14
C HIS A 145 14.61 12.62 -2.92
N GLY A 146 14.09 12.29 -1.76
CA GLY A 146 12.73 12.58 -1.32
C GLY A 146 11.80 11.37 -1.38
N PRO A 147 10.54 11.56 -0.98
CA PRO A 147 9.52 10.53 -1.00
C PRO A 147 9.31 9.98 -2.43
N GLY A 148 9.27 8.67 -2.57
CA GLY A 148 9.05 8.03 -3.88
C GLY A 148 10.27 7.93 -4.79
N ALA A 149 11.39 8.55 -4.46
CA ALA A 149 12.60 8.56 -5.28
C ALA A 149 13.22 7.16 -5.41
N VAL A 150 13.29 6.64 -6.63
CA VAL A 150 13.89 5.32 -6.95
C VAL A 150 14.98 5.41 -8.03
N GLY A 151 15.20 6.61 -8.57
CA GLY A 151 16.06 6.80 -9.74
C GLY A 151 15.46 6.18 -11.00
N GLN A 152 16.06 6.51 -12.15
CA GLN A 152 15.54 6.08 -13.45
C GLN A 152 15.60 4.57 -13.66
N TRP A 153 16.63 3.93 -13.13
CA TRP A 153 16.82 2.48 -13.20
C TRP A 153 15.68 1.75 -12.49
N GLY A 154 15.40 2.16 -11.24
CA GLY A 154 14.34 1.55 -10.43
C GLY A 154 12.97 1.66 -11.06
N LEU A 155 12.63 2.83 -11.59
CA LEU A 155 11.34 3.03 -12.24
C LEU A 155 11.17 2.20 -13.50
N ARG A 156 12.20 2.15 -14.37
CA ARG A 156 12.18 1.30 -15.58
C ARG A 156 12.12 -0.18 -15.24
N MET A 157 12.86 -0.61 -14.23
CA MET A 157 12.84 -1.99 -13.78
C MET A 157 11.48 -2.36 -13.19
N GLY A 158 10.91 -1.52 -12.32
CA GLY A 158 9.56 -1.71 -11.80
C GLY A 158 8.50 -1.80 -12.91
N ARG A 159 8.61 -0.96 -13.94
CA ARG A 159 7.73 -1.01 -15.11
C ARG A 159 7.85 -2.33 -15.87
N ASN A 160 9.06 -2.77 -16.13
CA ASN A 160 9.31 -3.98 -16.93
C ASN A 160 8.98 -5.27 -16.16
N LEU A 161 9.26 -5.32 -14.87
CA LEU A 161 9.03 -6.51 -14.05
C LEU A 161 7.61 -6.58 -13.48
N GLY A 162 7.06 -5.42 -13.08
CA GLY A 162 5.76 -5.36 -12.41
C GLY A 162 4.56 -5.21 -13.34
N GLN A 163 4.77 -4.77 -14.58
CA GLN A 163 3.68 -4.48 -15.52
C GLN A 163 3.82 -5.18 -16.87
N SER A 164 4.84 -5.99 -17.07
CA SER A 164 4.85 -6.87 -18.23
C SER A 164 3.71 -7.87 -18.06
N ALA A 165 2.79 -7.87 -19.02
CA ALA A 165 1.65 -8.81 -19.05
C ALA A 165 2.06 -10.26 -19.34
N VAL A 166 3.31 -10.60 -19.17
CA VAL A 166 3.80 -11.98 -19.26
C VAL A 166 3.66 -12.58 -17.88
N PRO A 167 2.73 -13.53 -17.67
CA PRO A 167 2.75 -14.32 -16.45
C PRO A 167 4.13 -14.97 -16.37
N TYR A 168 4.81 -14.82 -15.25
CA TYR A 168 5.96 -15.65 -14.95
C TYR A 168 5.46 -17.10 -14.95
N SER A 169 5.61 -17.77 -16.07
CA SER A 169 5.47 -19.22 -16.10
C SER A 169 6.61 -19.79 -15.27
N SER A 170 6.25 -20.35 -14.13
CA SER A 170 7.11 -21.17 -13.28
C SER A 170 7.78 -22.27 -14.08
#